data_d23ca5c364296b6b8ac9b00c51d42089
#
_entry.id   d23ca5c364296b6b8ac9b00c51d42089
#
_cell.length_a   1.000
_cell.length_b   1.000
_cell.length_c   1.000
_cell.angle_alpha   90.00
_cell.angle_beta   90.00
_cell.angle_gamma   90.00
#
_symmetry.space_group_name_H-M   'P 1'
#
loop_
_entity.id
_entity.type
_entity.pdbx_description
1 polymer ?
#
loop_
_entity_poly.entity_id
_entity_poly.type
_entity_poly.pdbx_seq_one_letter_code
_entity_poly.pdbx_strand_id
1 'polypeptide(L)'
;MSSAVMTTSATGGGHSLMESVDARTKLAGSNRMEILLFSLGTNETFGINVFKVREVSKTPTITRTPNMPAGVEGLISLRGNVIPVLELSQAMQLTDAPPGRGGSMMVTEYSKRTLGFLVHGVDRIIRVEWDKVRAPEAVTSGGHAYITAITELPNGKLVSIVDVEQILANTFGEGIVGQIEPMHAAEDFNVFFVDDSSVARKKIGEVLDKLGVKHKHAANGLEAWTRLSGMAGHAQQLGRSVKEEVNLILVDAEMPEMDGYVLTKNIKSDPRFDGIPVVMHSSLSSEANRAMGKSVGVDAYVAKFDADILAETLRPMLIKAGRD
;
A
#
# COMPACT_ATOMS: atom_id res chain seq x y z
N MET A 1 -62.36 18.03 -10.26
CA MET A 1 -61.60 17.37 -9.18
C MET A 1 -60.31 16.85 -9.83
N SER A 2 -59.25 17.63 -9.65
CA SER A 2 -57.95 17.40 -10.31
C SER A 2 -57.03 16.68 -9.33
N SER A 3 -56.52 15.51 -9.72
CA SER A 3 -55.59 14.74 -8.92
C SER A 3 -54.18 14.98 -9.47
N ALA A 4 -53.36 15.67 -8.71
CA ALA A 4 -51.95 15.93 -9.04
C ALA A 4 -51.11 14.73 -8.70
N VAL A 5 -50.44 14.18 -9.70
CA VAL A 5 -49.38 13.17 -9.56
C VAL A 5 -48.09 13.90 -9.27
N MET A 6 -47.54 13.70 -8.07
CA MET A 6 -46.17 14.14 -7.72
C MET A 6 -45.17 13.15 -8.30
N THR A 7 -44.37 13.59 -9.24
CA THR A 7 -43.17 12.92 -9.70
C THR A 7 -41.99 13.36 -8.82
N THR A 8 -41.48 12.47 -7.99
CA THR A 8 -40.21 12.67 -7.28
C THR A 8 -39.05 12.32 -8.20
N SER A 9 -38.35 13.35 -8.65
CA SER A 9 -37.07 13.21 -9.37
C SER A 9 -35.97 12.86 -8.39
N ALA A 10 -35.37 11.68 -8.58
CA ALA A 10 -34.14 11.27 -7.91
C ALA A 10 -32.92 11.93 -8.59
N THR A 11 -32.50 13.06 -8.05
CA THR A 11 -31.17 13.66 -8.33
C THR A 11 -30.31 13.51 -7.09
N GLY A 12 -29.39 12.57 -7.09
CA GLY A 12 -28.50 12.34 -5.94
C GLY A 12 -27.36 11.39 -6.24
N GLY A 13 -26.44 11.74 -7.14
CA GLY A 13 -25.31 10.89 -7.48
C GLY A 13 -23.96 11.61 -7.65
N GLY A 14 -23.93 12.95 -7.64
CA GLY A 14 -22.74 13.72 -7.97
C GLY A 14 -21.99 14.36 -6.79
N HIS A 15 -22.61 14.49 -5.62
CA HIS A 15 -22.00 15.22 -4.48
C HIS A 15 -21.12 14.35 -3.56
N SER A 16 -21.33 13.04 -3.55
CA SER A 16 -20.63 12.12 -2.63
C SER A 16 -19.13 11.90 -2.94
N LEU A 17 -18.69 12.04 -4.19
CA LEU A 17 -17.31 11.76 -4.60
C LEU A 17 -16.35 12.93 -4.35
N MET A 18 -16.79 14.18 -4.52
CA MET A 18 -15.93 15.34 -4.23
C MET A 18 -15.75 15.58 -2.72
N GLU A 19 -16.78 15.39 -1.91
CA GLU A 19 -16.66 15.44 -0.45
C GLU A 19 -15.73 14.35 0.08
N SER A 20 -15.65 13.18 -0.57
CA SER A 20 -14.73 12.10 -0.18
C SER A 20 -13.26 12.43 -0.49
N VAL A 21 -12.98 13.21 -1.54
CA VAL A 21 -11.60 13.62 -1.92
C VAL A 21 -11.08 14.67 -0.94
N ASP A 22 -11.88 15.67 -0.57
CA ASP A 22 -11.51 16.69 0.42
C ASP A 22 -11.36 16.10 1.84
N ALA A 23 -12.17 15.12 2.20
CA ALA A 23 -12.04 14.38 3.45
C ALA A 23 -10.75 13.53 3.47
N ARG A 24 -10.37 12.93 2.34
CA ARG A 24 -9.13 12.14 2.20
C ARG A 24 -7.87 12.99 2.40
N THR A 25 -7.86 14.22 1.87
CA THR A 25 -6.72 15.15 2.03
C THR A 25 -6.53 15.60 3.48
N LYS A 26 -7.62 15.61 4.29
CA LYS A 26 -7.56 15.99 5.73
C LYS A 26 -7.13 14.83 6.64
N LEU A 27 -7.20 13.59 6.17
CA LEU A 27 -6.86 12.38 6.96
C LEU A 27 -5.37 12.05 6.91
N ALA A 28 -4.72 12.37 5.83
CA ALA A 28 -3.30 12.16 5.69
C ALA A 28 -2.54 13.09 6.66
N GLY A 29 -1.77 12.51 7.57
CA GLY A 29 -1.15 13.20 8.70
C GLY A 29 -1.99 13.25 9.98
N SER A 30 -3.22 12.68 10.00
CA SER A 30 -4.02 12.52 11.21
C SER A 30 -3.69 11.23 11.99
N ASN A 31 -2.73 10.46 11.54
CA ASN A 31 -2.37 9.13 12.09
C ASN A 31 -3.57 8.16 12.17
N ARG A 32 -4.46 8.20 11.14
CA ARG A 32 -5.65 7.35 11.06
C ARG A 32 -5.71 6.63 9.72
N MET A 33 -6.14 5.37 9.77
CA MET A 33 -6.41 4.52 8.61
C MET A 33 -7.91 4.37 8.37
N GLU A 34 -8.36 4.50 7.13
CA GLU A 34 -9.72 4.15 6.71
C GLU A 34 -9.72 2.74 6.12
N ILE A 35 -10.53 1.86 6.71
CA ILE A 35 -10.62 0.45 6.34
C ILE A 35 -12.03 0.16 5.86
N LEU A 36 -12.16 -0.37 4.64
CA LEU A 36 -13.40 -0.94 4.14
C LEU A 36 -13.53 -2.36 4.65
N LEU A 37 -14.56 -2.63 5.45
CA LEU A 37 -14.86 -3.95 5.96
C LEU A 37 -15.63 -4.77 4.94
N PHE A 38 -15.26 -6.06 4.84
CA PHE A 38 -15.94 -7.01 3.97
C PHE A 38 -15.88 -8.43 4.55
N SER A 39 -16.71 -9.31 3.98
CA SER A 39 -16.74 -10.75 4.32
C SER A 39 -16.42 -11.60 3.11
N LEU A 40 -15.87 -12.78 3.37
CA LEU A 40 -15.59 -13.81 2.37
C LEU A 40 -16.49 -15.04 2.53
N GLY A 41 -17.62 -14.87 3.27
CA GLY A 41 -18.57 -15.95 3.54
C GLY A 41 -18.24 -16.80 4.75
N THR A 42 -17.14 -16.49 5.43
CA THR A 42 -16.71 -17.11 6.70
C THR A 42 -17.13 -16.24 7.89
N ASN A 43 -16.80 -16.66 9.12
CA ASN A 43 -17.11 -15.90 10.34
C ASN A 43 -16.14 -14.73 10.57
N GLU A 44 -15.03 -14.70 9.89
CA GLU A 44 -14.01 -13.66 9.99
C GLU A 44 -14.48 -12.37 9.32
N THR A 45 -13.93 -11.26 9.81
CA THR A 45 -14.10 -9.95 9.17
C THR A 45 -12.76 -9.55 8.56
N PHE A 46 -12.80 -9.22 7.30
CA PHE A 46 -11.65 -8.74 6.56
C PHE A 46 -11.74 -7.23 6.33
N GLY A 47 -10.59 -6.63 6.15
CA GLY A 47 -10.47 -5.21 5.84
C GLY A 47 -9.48 -4.95 4.71
N ILE A 48 -9.74 -3.89 3.97
CA ILE A 48 -8.80 -3.36 2.98
C ILE A 48 -8.71 -1.85 3.16
N ASN A 49 -7.53 -1.27 3.00
CA ASN A 49 -7.37 0.17 3.01
C ASN A 49 -8.23 0.79 1.90
N VAL A 50 -9.09 1.75 2.27
CA VAL A 50 -10.01 2.44 1.34
C VAL A 50 -9.27 3.08 0.18
N PHE A 51 -8.06 3.56 0.38
CA PHE A 51 -7.25 4.15 -0.69
C PHE A 51 -6.91 3.16 -1.83
N LYS A 52 -6.85 1.86 -1.53
CA LYS A 52 -6.62 0.80 -2.53
C LYS A 52 -7.89 0.47 -3.33
N VAL A 53 -9.08 0.92 -2.88
CA VAL A 53 -10.38 0.62 -3.50
C VAL A 53 -10.86 1.82 -4.33
N ARG A 54 -11.08 1.61 -5.61
CA ARG A 54 -11.63 2.64 -6.52
C ARG A 54 -13.15 2.71 -6.45
N GLU A 55 -13.79 1.56 -6.45
CA GLU A 55 -15.24 1.45 -6.39
C GLU A 55 -15.69 0.08 -5.89
N VAL A 56 -16.93 0.03 -5.41
CA VAL A 56 -17.63 -1.20 -5.04
C VAL A 56 -18.89 -1.29 -5.90
N SER A 57 -19.13 -2.45 -6.48
CA SER A 57 -20.30 -2.71 -7.33
C SER A 57 -20.87 -4.11 -7.06
N LYS A 58 -22.03 -4.38 -7.63
CA LYS A 58 -22.53 -5.75 -7.73
C LYS A 58 -21.65 -6.53 -8.70
N THR A 59 -21.51 -7.83 -8.45
CA THR A 59 -20.78 -8.73 -9.35
C THR A 59 -21.36 -8.68 -10.76
N PRO A 60 -20.58 -8.24 -11.76
CA PRO A 60 -21.04 -8.20 -13.14
C PRO A 60 -20.99 -9.59 -13.80
N THR A 61 -21.46 -9.66 -15.05
CA THR A 61 -21.25 -10.87 -15.86
C THR A 61 -19.77 -11.06 -16.16
N ILE A 62 -19.21 -12.20 -15.77
CA ILE A 62 -17.80 -12.54 -15.93
C ILE A 62 -17.65 -13.46 -17.13
N THR A 63 -16.72 -13.12 -18.04
CA THR A 63 -16.33 -13.95 -19.16
C THR A 63 -15.14 -14.81 -18.76
N ARG A 64 -15.32 -16.13 -18.73
CA ARG A 64 -14.24 -17.07 -18.47
C ARG A 64 -13.37 -17.24 -19.70
N THR A 65 -12.05 -17.30 -19.52
CA THR A 65 -11.08 -17.61 -20.57
C THR A 65 -10.28 -18.86 -20.18
N PRO A 66 -9.87 -19.66 -21.17
CA PRO A 66 -9.03 -20.83 -20.89
C PRO A 66 -7.70 -20.48 -20.23
N ASN A 67 -7.14 -21.40 -19.45
CA ASN A 67 -5.80 -21.28 -18.85
C ASN A 67 -5.60 -20.09 -17.90
N MET A 68 -6.64 -19.65 -17.19
CA MET A 68 -6.53 -18.64 -16.16
C MET A 68 -5.79 -19.20 -14.95
N PRO A 69 -4.98 -18.37 -14.25
CA PRO A 69 -4.39 -18.74 -12.96
C PRO A 69 -5.45 -19.13 -11.93
N ALA A 70 -5.08 -19.96 -10.96
CA ALA A 70 -5.95 -20.30 -9.84
C ALA A 70 -6.42 -19.05 -9.10
N GLY A 71 -7.70 -18.98 -8.74
CA GLY A 71 -8.30 -17.80 -8.11
C GLY A 71 -8.79 -16.72 -9.08
N VAL A 72 -8.43 -16.79 -10.37
CA VAL A 72 -8.96 -15.86 -11.38
C VAL A 72 -10.24 -16.44 -11.98
N GLU A 73 -11.37 -15.77 -11.74
CA GLU A 73 -12.68 -16.18 -12.22
C GLU A 73 -12.92 -15.86 -13.70
N GLY A 74 -12.24 -14.85 -14.24
CA GLY A 74 -12.37 -14.44 -15.64
C GLY A 74 -12.08 -12.97 -15.84
N LEU A 75 -12.66 -12.42 -16.91
CA LEU A 75 -12.51 -11.03 -17.33
C LEU A 75 -13.87 -10.33 -17.36
N ILE A 76 -13.85 -9.04 -17.11
CA ILE A 76 -15.01 -8.14 -17.30
C ILE A 76 -14.60 -6.92 -18.13
N SER A 77 -15.58 -6.31 -18.79
CA SER A 77 -15.41 -4.97 -19.36
C SER A 77 -15.89 -3.93 -18.38
N LEU A 78 -15.00 -3.07 -17.93
CA LEU A 78 -15.30 -1.95 -17.03
C LEU A 78 -14.88 -0.63 -17.68
N ARG A 79 -15.85 0.20 -18.03
CA ARG A 79 -15.62 1.52 -18.67
C ARG A 79 -14.68 1.46 -19.89
N GLY A 80 -14.84 0.43 -20.72
CA GLY A 80 -14.04 0.22 -21.92
C GLY A 80 -12.70 -0.49 -21.71
N ASN A 81 -12.32 -0.77 -20.48
CA ASN A 81 -11.13 -1.55 -20.16
C ASN A 81 -11.52 -2.99 -19.81
N VAL A 82 -10.73 -3.95 -20.26
CA VAL A 82 -10.85 -5.35 -19.88
C VAL A 82 -9.99 -5.59 -18.64
N ILE A 83 -10.62 -5.99 -17.54
CA ILE A 83 -9.92 -6.23 -16.28
C ILE A 83 -10.14 -7.66 -15.79
N PRO A 84 -9.13 -8.28 -15.16
CA PRO A 84 -9.27 -9.58 -14.53
C PRO A 84 -10.04 -9.46 -13.21
N VAL A 85 -10.77 -10.53 -12.89
CA VAL A 85 -11.56 -10.66 -11.67
C VAL A 85 -11.10 -11.89 -10.90
N LEU A 86 -10.76 -11.69 -9.63
CA LEU A 86 -10.32 -12.73 -8.72
C LEU A 86 -11.41 -13.03 -7.70
N GLU A 87 -11.63 -14.30 -7.40
CA GLU A 87 -12.37 -14.74 -6.23
C GLU A 87 -11.44 -14.70 -5.02
N LEU A 88 -11.65 -13.73 -4.12
CA LEU A 88 -10.68 -13.43 -3.07
C LEU A 88 -10.55 -14.57 -2.06
N SER A 89 -11.63 -15.27 -1.73
CA SER A 89 -11.59 -16.44 -0.86
C SER A 89 -10.72 -17.58 -1.42
N GLN A 90 -10.79 -17.81 -2.72
CA GLN A 90 -9.96 -18.82 -3.39
C GLN A 90 -8.50 -18.35 -3.52
N ALA A 91 -8.27 -17.09 -3.86
CA ALA A 91 -6.93 -16.52 -3.96
C ALA A 91 -6.21 -16.57 -2.60
N MET A 92 -6.93 -16.40 -1.50
CA MET A 92 -6.43 -16.54 -0.13
C MET A 92 -6.44 -17.99 0.40
N GLN A 93 -6.90 -18.95 -0.40
CA GLN A 93 -6.96 -20.37 -0.04
C GLN A 93 -7.81 -20.65 1.22
N LEU A 94 -8.91 -19.92 1.40
CA LEU A 94 -9.83 -20.15 2.52
C LEU A 94 -10.67 -21.41 2.28
N THR A 95 -10.48 -22.44 3.11
CA THR A 95 -11.16 -23.73 2.98
C THR A 95 -12.61 -23.69 3.42
N ASP A 96 -12.94 -22.81 4.37
CA ASP A 96 -14.26 -22.73 5.00
C ASP A 96 -15.19 -21.73 4.30
N ALA A 97 -14.73 -21.09 3.22
CA ALA A 97 -15.57 -20.20 2.45
C ALA A 97 -16.64 -21.00 1.67
N PRO A 98 -17.91 -20.58 1.69
CA PRO A 98 -18.96 -21.28 0.96
C PRO A 98 -18.66 -21.26 -0.54
N PRO A 99 -18.96 -22.34 -1.27
CA PRO A 99 -18.81 -22.36 -2.70
C PRO A 99 -19.80 -21.37 -3.34
N GLY A 100 -19.32 -20.52 -4.21
CA GLY A 100 -20.14 -19.58 -4.97
C GLY A 100 -19.54 -18.21 -5.08
N ARG A 101 -19.96 -17.50 -6.12
CA ARG A 101 -19.50 -16.13 -6.36
C ARG A 101 -20.09 -15.20 -5.32
N GLY A 102 -19.27 -14.39 -4.71
CA GLY A 102 -19.71 -13.30 -3.83
C GLY A 102 -20.69 -12.36 -4.53
N GLY A 103 -21.57 -11.73 -3.76
CA GLY A 103 -22.57 -10.78 -4.27
C GLY A 103 -22.00 -9.42 -4.65
N SER A 104 -20.77 -9.11 -4.26
CA SER A 104 -20.12 -7.81 -4.43
C SER A 104 -18.75 -7.94 -5.08
N MET A 105 -18.38 -6.92 -5.83
CA MET A 105 -17.05 -6.78 -6.41
C MET A 105 -16.42 -5.47 -5.96
N MET A 106 -15.21 -5.55 -5.43
CA MET A 106 -14.36 -4.39 -5.18
C MET A 106 -13.41 -4.21 -6.37
N VAL A 107 -13.38 -3.03 -6.94
CA VAL A 107 -12.41 -2.66 -7.97
C VAL A 107 -11.25 -1.96 -7.31
N THR A 108 -10.06 -2.49 -7.52
CA THR A 108 -8.82 -1.93 -6.98
C THR A 108 -7.90 -1.51 -8.12
N GLU A 109 -7.06 -0.54 -7.85
CA GLU A 109 -5.94 -0.19 -8.72
C GLU A 109 -4.64 -0.53 -8.02
N TYR A 110 -3.85 -1.36 -8.68
CA TYR A 110 -2.57 -1.79 -8.15
C TYR A 110 -1.52 -1.80 -9.26
N SER A 111 -0.39 -1.11 -9.06
CA SER A 111 0.69 -1.04 -10.07
C SER A 111 0.20 -0.62 -11.46
N LYS A 112 -0.66 0.41 -11.54
CA LYS A 112 -1.31 0.85 -12.78
C LYS A 112 -2.22 -0.21 -13.43
N ARG A 113 -2.49 -1.34 -12.76
CA ARG A 113 -3.42 -2.37 -13.21
C ARG A 113 -4.72 -2.26 -12.41
N THR A 114 -5.83 -2.24 -13.10
CA THR A 114 -7.15 -2.32 -12.48
C THR A 114 -7.57 -3.78 -12.39
N LEU A 115 -8.09 -4.19 -11.24
CA LEU A 115 -8.49 -5.55 -10.91
C LEU A 115 -9.82 -5.56 -10.17
N GLY A 116 -10.62 -6.59 -10.36
CA GLY A 116 -11.83 -6.83 -9.58
C GLY A 116 -11.60 -7.95 -8.56
N PHE A 117 -11.98 -7.72 -7.29
CA PHE A 117 -12.03 -8.76 -6.27
C PHE A 117 -13.47 -9.09 -5.93
N LEU A 118 -13.85 -10.36 -6.11
CA LEU A 118 -15.15 -10.85 -5.65
C LEU A 118 -15.08 -11.10 -4.14
N VAL A 119 -16.07 -10.59 -3.45
CA VAL A 119 -16.24 -10.77 -2.01
C VAL A 119 -17.69 -11.14 -1.72
N HIS A 120 -17.94 -11.82 -0.62
CA HIS A 120 -19.31 -12.25 -0.25
C HIS A 120 -20.20 -11.05 0.02
N GLY A 121 -19.67 -10.05 0.73
CA GLY A 121 -20.38 -8.79 0.98
C GLY A 121 -19.44 -7.71 1.47
N VAL A 122 -19.80 -6.47 1.22
CA VAL A 122 -19.12 -5.28 1.73
C VAL A 122 -20.01 -4.67 2.81
N ASP A 123 -19.41 -4.32 3.96
CA ASP A 123 -20.14 -3.76 5.10
C ASP A 123 -20.01 -2.23 5.12
N ARG A 124 -19.07 -1.71 5.88
CA ARG A 124 -18.89 -0.27 6.10
C ARG A 124 -17.41 0.11 6.13
N ILE A 125 -17.16 1.41 6.06
CA ILE A 125 -15.85 1.99 6.31
C ILE A 125 -15.73 2.31 7.80
N ILE A 126 -14.61 1.92 8.38
CA ILE A 126 -14.21 2.30 9.74
C ILE A 126 -12.97 3.17 9.70
N ARG A 127 -12.79 3.97 10.74
CA ARG A 127 -11.57 4.75 10.98
C ARG A 127 -10.90 4.23 12.22
N VAL A 128 -9.65 3.84 12.09
CA VAL A 128 -8.82 3.38 13.20
C VAL A 128 -7.53 4.20 13.28
N GLU A 129 -7.04 4.41 14.48
CA GLU A 129 -5.73 5.00 14.70
C GLU A 129 -4.65 3.96 14.35
N TRP A 130 -3.55 4.39 13.73
CA TRP A 130 -2.50 3.48 13.28
C TRP A 130 -1.87 2.68 14.42
N ASP A 131 -1.82 3.22 15.63
CA ASP A 131 -1.33 2.55 16.83
C ASP A 131 -2.19 1.35 17.27
N LYS A 132 -3.44 1.27 16.78
CA LYS A 132 -4.36 0.13 16.99
C LYS A 132 -4.29 -0.90 15.85
N VAL A 133 -3.52 -0.62 14.81
CA VAL A 133 -3.30 -1.52 13.67
C VAL A 133 -1.94 -2.19 13.88
N ARG A 134 -1.94 -3.48 14.19
CA ARG A 134 -0.74 -4.22 14.57
C ARG A 134 -0.39 -5.26 13.52
N ALA A 135 0.90 -5.46 13.28
CA ALA A 135 1.36 -6.57 12.48
C ALA A 135 0.96 -7.90 13.15
N PRO A 136 0.55 -8.94 12.39
CA PRO A 136 0.26 -10.25 12.94
C PRO A 136 1.55 -10.83 13.55
N GLU A 137 1.43 -11.45 14.73
CA GLU A 137 2.58 -12.15 15.31
C GLU A 137 3.05 -13.27 14.40
N ALA A 138 4.36 -13.49 14.34
CA ALA A 138 4.99 -14.48 13.44
C ALA A 138 4.44 -15.93 13.59
N VAL A 139 3.82 -16.22 14.71
CA VAL A 139 3.22 -17.53 15.01
C VAL A 139 1.92 -17.77 14.25
N THR A 140 1.19 -16.72 13.88
CA THR A 140 -0.06 -16.81 13.12
C THR A 140 0.15 -16.79 11.62
N SER A 141 1.36 -16.48 11.19
CA SER A 141 1.76 -16.38 9.79
C SER A 141 2.35 -17.70 9.30
N GLY A 142 1.53 -18.71 9.12
CA GLY A 142 1.95 -19.87 8.29
C GLY A 142 2.36 -19.33 6.92
N GLY A 143 3.59 -19.59 6.49
CA GLY A 143 4.36 -19.18 5.30
C GLY A 143 3.74 -18.46 4.09
N HIS A 144 2.45 -18.15 4.10
CA HIS A 144 1.69 -17.40 3.09
C HIS A 144 0.71 -16.45 3.78
N ALA A 145 1.24 -15.49 4.54
CA ALA A 145 0.40 -14.52 5.22
C ALA A 145 -0.22 -13.55 4.21
N TYR A 146 -1.49 -13.74 3.87
CA TYR A 146 -2.29 -12.79 3.09
C TYR A 146 -2.80 -11.62 3.93
N ILE A 147 -2.28 -11.45 5.14
CA ILE A 147 -2.70 -10.44 6.12
C ILE A 147 -1.50 -9.59 6.50
N THR A 148 -1.57 -8.29 6.27
CA THR A 148 -0.50 -7.34 6.67
C THR A 148 -0.65 -6.91 8.12
N ALA A 149 -1.89 -6.79 8.61
CA ALA A 149 -2.16 -6.28 9.94
C ALA A 149 -3.49 -6.76 10.50
N ILE A 150 -3.66 -6.60 11.80
CA ILE A 150 -4.89 -6.89 12.54
C ILE A 150 -5.28 -5.67 13.36
N THR A 151 -6.58 -5.38 13.39
CA THR A 151 -7.16 -4.39 14.32
C THR A 151 -8.39 -4.96 15.01
N GLU A 152 -8.82 -4.32 16.09
CA GLU A 152 -9.99 -4.74 16.87
C GLU A 152 -11.10 -3.69 16.76
N LEU A 153 -12.32 -4.16 16.53
CA LEU A 153 -13.52 -3.34 16.56
C LEU A 153 -13.96 -3.07 18.01
N PRO A 154 -14.76 -2.01 18.26
CA PRO A 154 -15.26 -1.70 19.60
C PRO A 154 -16.04 -2.81 20.31
N ASN A 155 -16.55 -3.79 19.53
CA ASN A 155 -17.25 -4.97 20.06
C ASN A 155 -16.33 -6.17 20.32
N GLY A 156 -15.01 -5.99 20.25
CA GLY A 156 -14.01 -7.05 20.46
C GLY A 156 -13.76 -7.95 19.25
N LYS A 157 -14.44 -7.72 18.11
CA LYS A 157 -14.23 -8.52 16.90
C LYS A 157 -12.95 -8.11 16.20
N LEU A 158 -12.09 -9.07 15.85
CA LEU A 158 -10.88 -8.82 15.08
C LEU A 158 -11.18 -8.62 13.60
N VAL A 159 -10.41 -7.72 12.98
CA VAL A 159 -10.42 -7.45 11.55
C VAL A 159 -9.03 -7.76 11.00
N SER A 160 -8.98 -8.67 10.04
CA SER A 160 -7.76 -9.03 9.31
C SER A 160 -7.60 -8.16 8.07
N ILE A 161 -6.55 -7.32 8.05
CA ILE A 161 -6.28 -6.42 6.91
C ILE A 161 -5.50 -7.21 5.85
N VAL A 162 -6.08 -7.30 4.65
CA VAL A 162 -5.53 -8.14 3.57
C VAL A 162 -4.33 -7.51 2.89
N ASP A 163 -3.33 -8.35 2.62
CA ASP A 163 -2.18 -8.04 1.78
C ASP A 163 -2.52 -8.27 0.30
N VAL A 164 -3.00 -7.24 -0.36
CA VAL A 164 -3.33 -7.29 -1.79
C VAL A 164 -2.09 -7.60 -2.63
N GLU A 165 -0.93 -7.11 -2.23
CA GLU A 165 0.33 -7.28 -2.94
C GLU A 165 0.75 -8.74 -2.94
N GLN A 166 0.69 -9.39 -1.79
CA GLN A 166 0.98 -10.81 -1.65
C GLN A 166 -0.01 -11.67 -2.43
N ILE A 167 -1.31 -11.33 -2.39
CA ILE A 167 -2.34 -12.05 -3.14
C ILE A 167 -2.06 -11.98 -4.64
N LEU A 168 -1.73 -10.81 -5.16
CA LEU A 168 -1.44 -10.62 -6.58
C LEU A 168 -0.13 -11.30 -7.00
N ALA A 169 0.90 -11.22 -6.16
CA ALA A 169 2.16 -11.91 -6.42
C ALA A 169 1.98 -13.43 -6.50
N ASN A 170 1.18 -14.00 -5.62
CA ASN A 170 0.89 -15.45 -5.62
C ASN A 170 0.01 -15.87 -6.80
N THR A 171 -0.92 -15.00 -7.23
CA THR A 171 -1.85 -15.32 -8.33
C THR A 171 -1.21 -15.15 -9.71
N PHE A 172 -0.47 -14.06 -9.93
CA PHE A 172 0.07 -13.69 -11.24
C PHE A 172 1.58 -13.90 -11.36
N GLY A 173 2.23 -14.30 -10.28
CA GLY A 173 3.67 -14.36 -10.15
C GLY A 173 4.28 -12.99 -9.82
N GLU A 174 5.46 -13.02 -9.23
CA GLU A 174 6.25 -11.81 -9.00
C GLU A 174 6.78 -11.30 -10.34
N GLY A 175 6.51 -10.05 -10.68
CA GLY A 175 7.12 -9.43 -11.86
C GLY A 175 8.64 -9.46 -11.75
N ILE A 176 9.31 -9.87 -12.82
CA ILE A 176 10.78 -9.91 -12.87
C ILE A 176 11.28 -8.46 -12.93
N VAL A 177 12.21 -8.11 -12.04
CA VAL A 177 12.95 -6.85 -12.13
C VAL A 177 13.86 -6.93 -13.36
N GLY A 178 13.69 -6.01 -14.32
CA GLY A 178 14.44 -5.94 -15.56
C GLY A 178 15.97 -5.81 -15.35
N GLN A 179 16.71 -5.64 -16.42
CA GLN A 179 18.14 -5.31 -16.32
C GLN A 179 18.27 -3.85 -15.89
N ILE A 180 18.89 -3.63 -14.72
CA ILE A 180 19.23 -2.31 -14.19
C ILE A 180 20.74 -2.20 -14.26
N GLU A 181 21.27 -1.13 -14.86
CA GLU A 181 22.70 -0.89 -14.89
C GLU A 181 23.21 -0.54 -13.48
N PRO A 182 24.29 -1.17 -12.98
CA PRO A 182 24.90 -0.79 -11.71
C PRO A 182 25.35 0.66 -11.69
N MET A 183 25.43 1.24 -10.51
CA MET A 183 26.00 2.57 -10.31
C MET A 183 27.52 2.48 -10.14
N HIS A 184 28.26 3.47 -10.64
CA HIS A 184 29.68 3.63 -10.28
C HIS A 184 29.78 4.03 -8.80
N ALA A 185 30.73 3.43 -8.06
CA ALA A 185 30.92 3.63 -6.62
C ALA A 185 29.65 3.37 -5.78
N ALA A 186 28.80 2.44 -6.23
CA ALA A 186 27.54 2.12 -5.57
C ALA A 186 27.70 1.58 -4.14
N GLU A 187 28.80 0.92 -3.87
CA GLU A 187 29.17 0.36 -2.57
C GLU A 187 29.39 1.41 -1.46
N ASP A 188 29.55 2.67 -1.84
CA ASP A 188 29.67 3.80 -0.91
C ASP A 188 28.30 4.32 -0.45
N PHE A 189 27.21 3.89 -1.10
CA PHE A 189 25.88 4.33 -0.77
C PHE A 189 25.10 3.31 0.07
N ASN A 190 24.37 3.84 1.05
CA ASN A 190 23.50 3.07 1.93
C ASN A 190 22.08 3.63 1.88
N VAL A 191 21.13 2.79 1.46
CA VAL A 191 19.72 3.13 1.45
C VAL A 191 19.03 2.45 2.63
N PHE A 192 18.23 3.22 3.38
CA PHE A 192 17.30 2.66 4.33
C PHE A 192 15.91 2.68 3.71
N PHE A 193 15.21 1.55 3.69
CA PHE A 193 13.84 1.53 3.16
C PHE A 193 12.86 0.87 4.13
N VAL A 194 11.59 1.26 4.04
CA VAL A 194 10.53 0.72 4.87
C VAL A 194 9.27 0.49 4.05
N ASP A 195 8.69 -0.70 4.21
CA ASP A 195 7.49 -1.14 3.52
C ASP A 195 6.88 -2.29 4.34
N ASP A 196 5.56 -2.36 4.48
CA ASP A 196 4.89 -3.42 5.25
C ASP A 196 4.73 -4.72 4.44
N SER A 197 4.72 -4.63 3.11
CA SER A 197 4.63 -5.78 2.22
C SER A 197 5.97 -6.48 2.05
N SER A 198 6.02 -7.78 2.37
CA SER A 198 7.22 -8.61 2.17
C SER A 198 7.61 -8.70 0.69
N VAL A 199 6.62 -8.72 -0.22
CA VAL A 199 6.83 -8.72 -1.67
C VAL A 199 7.46 -7.43 -2.13
N ALA A 200 6.96 -6.29 -1.65
CA ALA A 200 7.54 -4.99 -1.98
C ALA A 200 8.97 -4.87 -1.44
N ARG A 201 9.23 -5.27 -0.18
CA ARG A 201 10.59 -5.26 0.38
C ARG A 201 11.55 -6.10 -0.44
N LYS A 202 11.14 -7.30 -0.88
CA LYS A 202 11.96 -8.16 -1.73
C LYS A 202 12.30 -7.46 -3.06
N LYS A 203 11.30 -6.88 -3.73
CA LYS A 203 11.50 -6.17 -5.00
C LYS A 203 12.39 -4.92 -4.88
N ILE A 204 12.21 -4.14 -3.82
CA ILE A 204 13.06 -2.99 -3.53
C ILE A 204 14.51 -3.47 -3.33
N GLY A 205 14.72 -4.53 -2.52
CA GLY A 205 16.03 -5.13 -2.32
C GLY A 205 16.68 -5.56 -3.64
N GLU A 206 15.94 -6.26 -4.52
CA GLU A 206 16.43 -6.68 -5.85
C GLU A 206 16.83 -5.49 -6.74
N VAL A 207 16.11 -4.36 -6.69
CA VAL A 207 16.48 -3.13 -7.41
C VAL A 207 17.78 -2.54 -6.86
N LEU A 208 17.87 -2.45 -5.51
CA LEU A 208 19.05 -1.89 -4.85
C LEU A 208 20.29 -2.77 -5.03
N ASP A 209 20.13 -4.10 -4.99
CA ASP A 209 21.21 -5.07 -5.29
C ASP A 209 21.70 -4.92 -6.72
N LYS A 210 20.81 -4.75 -7.70
CA LYS A 210 21.19 -4.52 -9.11
C LYS A 210 21.87 -3.18 -9.32
N LEU A 211 21.48 -2.15 -8.55
CA LEU A 211 22.21 -0.88 -8.52
C LEU A 211 23.59 -1.02 -7.84
N GLY A 212 23.82 -2.09 -7.09
CA GLY A 212 25.03 -2.33 -6.31
C GLY A 212 25.07 -1.57 -4.97
N VAL A 213 23.93 -1.07 -4.51
CA VAL A 213 23.80 -0.20 -3.33
C VAL A 213 23.53 -1.02 -2.08
N LYS A 214 24.24 -0.75 -0.99
CA LYS A 214 23.98 -1.37 0.32
C LYS A 214 22.64 -0.89 0.86
N HIS A 215 21.93 -1.78 1.54
CA HIS A 215 20.62 -1.38 2.08
C HIS A 215 20.27 -2.07 3.40
N LYS A 216 19.43 -1.40 4.18
CA LYS A 216 18.79 -1.90 5.40
C LYS A 216 17.29 -1.60 5.28
N HIS A 217 16.44 -2.40 5.93
CA HIS A 217 15.00 -2.19 5.86
C HIS A 217 14.31 -2.36 7.21
N ALA A 218 13.06 -1.87 7.29
CA ALA A 218 12.12 -2.10 8.36
C ALA A 218 10.76 -2.55 7.77
N ALA A 219 9.93 -3.19 8.59
CA ALA A 219 8.63 -3.72 8.17
C ALA A 219 7.45 -2.78 8.48
N ASN A 220 7.66 -1.72 9.26
CA ASN A 220 6.66 -0.69 9.55
C ASN A 220 7.32 0.64 9.92
N GLY A 221 6.51 1.71 9.97
CA GLY A 221 7.02 3.04 10.25
C GLY A 221 7.59 3.22 11.65
N LEU A 222 7.03 2.55 12.67
CA LEU A 222 7.51 2.65 14.05
C LEU A 222 8.88 1.96 14.21
N GLU A 223 9.02 0.76 13.63
CA GLU A 223 10.32 0.07 13.57
C GLU A 223 11.37 0.93 12.86
N ALA A 224 10.99 1.50 11.70
CA ALA A 224 11.85 2.38 10.93
C ALA A 224 12.32 3.59 11.75
N TRP A 225 11.39 4.29 12.41
CA TRP A 225 11.73 5.43 13.26
C TRP A 225 12.66 5.05 14.41
N THR A 226 12.38 3.93 15.07
CA THR A 226 13.22 3.43 16.17
C THR A 226 14.65 3.13 15.71
N ARG A 227 14.78 2.44 14.56
CA ARG A 227 16.10 2.08 14.00
C ARG A 227 16.87 3.31 13.52
N LEU A 228 16.23 4.21 12.76
CA LEU A 228 16.83 5.45 12.27
C LEU A 228 17.27 6.35 13.43
N SER A 229 16.42 6.54 14.43
CA SER A 229 16.76 7.33 15.61
C SER A 229 17.93 6.72 16.41
N GLY A 230 17.98 5.38 16.50
CA GLY A 230 19.09 4.65 17.11
C GLY A 230 20.41 4.85 16.35
N MET A 231 20.37 4.76 15.00
CA MET A 231 21.54 5.01 14.13
C MET A 231 22.03 6.46 14.29
N ALA A 232 21.11 7.43 14.26
CA ALA A 232 21.47 8.84 14.43
C ALA A 232 22.05 9.14 15.83
N GLY A 233 21.49 8.52 16.89
CA GLY A 233 22.03 8.64 18.26
C GLY A 233 23.43 8.03 18.39
N HIS A 234 23.64 6.87 17.78
CA HIS A 234 24.95 6.21 17.78
C HIS A 234 26.00 7.02 17.03
N ALA A 235 25.68 7.49 15.82
CA ALA A 235 26.57 8.34 15.05
C ALA A 235 26.97 9.60 15.83
N GLN A 236 25.99 10.26 16.46
CA GLN A 236 26.23 11.44 17.30
C GLN A 236 27.19 11.16 18.47
N GLN A 237 27.06 10.02 19.16
CA GLN A 237 27.97 9.60 20.24
C GLN A 237 29.42 9.42 19.75
N LEU A 238 29.58 9.03 18.48
CA LEU A 238 30.88 8.89 17.84
C LEU A 238 31.42 10.18 17.21
N GLY A 239 30.68 11.30 17.32
CA GLY A 239 31.01 12.57 16.66
C GLY A 239 30.89 12.52 15.14
N ARG A 240 30.06 11.63 14.60
CA ARG A 240 29.82 11.40 13.18
C ARG A 240 28.42 11.87 12.75
N SER A 241 28.24 12.03 11.45
CA SER A 241 26.92 12.26 10.85
C SER A 241 26.24 10.93 10.54
N VAL A 242 24.91 10.85 10.74
CA VAL A 242 24.11 9.70 10.29
C VAL A 242 24.13 9.55 8.77
N LYS A 243 24.50 10.59 8.02
CA LYS A 243 24.69 10.53 6.56
C LYS A 243 25.78 9.52 6.13
N GLU A 244 26.75 9.23 7.00
CA GLU A 244 27.76 8.21 6.73
C GLU A 244 27.15 6.78 6.74
N GLU A 245 26.00 6.59 7.39
CA GLU A 245 25.31 5.31 7.49
C GLU A 245 24.03 5.23 6.64
N VAL A 246 23.43 6.39 6.26
CA VAL A 246 22.18 6.46 5.49
C VAL A 246 22.25 7.65 4.54
N ASN A 247 22.29 7.38 3.25
CA ASN A 247 22.37 8.42 2.22
C ASN A 247 21.00 8.75 1.61
N LEU A 248 20.02 7.84 1.73
CA LEU A 248 18.66 8.02 1.23
C LEU A 248 17.69 7.14 2.03
N ILE A 249 16.50 7.65 2.25
CA ILE A 249 15.41 6.90 2.90
C ILE A 249 14.26 6.74 1.92
N LEU A 250 13.84 5.48 1.67
CA LEU A 250 12.68 5.13 0.85
C LEU A 250 11.55 4.68 1.77
N VAL A 251 10.38 5.31 1.66
CA VAL A 251 9.27 5.15 2.61
C VAL A 251 7.99 4.76 1.87
N ASP A 252 7.36 3.66 2.26
CA ASP A 252 5.98 3.41 1.87
C ASP A 252 5.02 4.38 2.56
N ALA A 253 3.98 4.81 1.84
CA ALA A 253 2.99 5.74 2.38
C ALA A 253 2.07 5.08 3.41
N GLU A 254 1.72 3.82 3.23
CA GLU A 254 0.68 3.13 3.99
C GLU A 254 1.24 1.93 4.74
N MET A 255 1.56 2.12 6.01
CA MET A 255 2.10 1.08 6.87
C MET A 255 1.36 1.04 8.21
N PRO A 256 1.25 -0.15 8.86
CA PRO A 256 0.74 -0.25 10.23
C PRO A 256 1.63 0.47 11.23
N GLU A 257 1.08 0.76 12.42
CA GLU A 257 1.71 1.40 13.58
C GLU A 257 2.12 2.86 13.37
N MET A 258 2.73 3.22 12.24
CA MET A 258 3.06 4.57 11.84
C MET A 258 3.06 4.68 10.32
N ASP A 259 2.24 5.57 9.75
CA ASP A 259 2.21 5.80 8.31
C ASP A 259 3.47 6.53 7.80
N GLY A 260 3.71 6.43 6.50
CA GLY A 260 4.91 7.02 5.89
C GLY A 260 4.93 8.54 5.89
N TYR A 261 3.79 9.21 5.96
CA TYR A 261 3.74 10.66 6.03
C TYR A 261 4.16 11.16 7.42
N VAL A 262 3.71 10.47 8.49
CA VAL A 262 4.14 10.75 9.87
C VAL A 262 5.62 10.43 10.02
N LEU A 263 6.09 9.29 9.52
CA LEU A 263 7.51 8.94 9.52
C LEU A 263 8.36 9.99 8.81
N THR A 264 7.96 10.39 7.60
CA THR A 264 8.66 11.43 6.82
C THR A 264 8.70 12.76 7.58
N LYS A 265 7.59 13.18 8.17
CA LYS A 265 7.54 14.39 8.98
C LYS A 265 8.50 14.33 10.17
N ASN A 266 8.57 13.19 10.87
CA ASN A 266 9.52 13.00 11.97
C ASN A 266 10.96 13.10 11.47
N ILE A 267 11.32 12.43 10.37
CA ILE A 267 12.66 12.49 9.77
C ILE A 267 13.01 13.93 9.37
N LYS A 268 12.11 14.62 8.65
CA LYS A 268 12.35 16.00 8.17
C LYS A 268 12.34 17.07 9.25
N SER A 269 11.80 16.76 10.44
CA SER A 269 11.80 17.65 11.61
C SER A 269 12.98 17.43 12.55
N ASP A 270 13.75 16.36 12.36
CA ASP A 270 14.91 16.04 13.20
C ASP A 270 16.22 16.50 12.52
N PRO A 271 16.93 17.49 13.09
CA PRO A 271 18.14 18.03 12.46
C PRO A 271 19.25 17.01 12.17
N ARG A 272 19.23 15.87 12.85
CA ARG A 272 20.23 14.81 12.61
C ARG A 272 20.11 14.21 11.21
N PHE A 273 18.94 14.31 10.57
CA PHE A 273 18.68 13.83 9.21
C PHE A 273 18.69 14.93 8.16
N ASP A 274 19.12 16.16 8.50
CA ASP A 274 19.17 17.25 7.54
C ASP A 274 19.99 16.88 6.31
N GLY A 275 19.41 17.13 5.11
CA GLY A 275 20.05 16.84 3.83
C GLY A 275 19.92 15.38 3.36
N ILE A 276 19.37 14.46 4.18
CA ILE A 276 19.07 13.09 3.70
C ILE A 276 17.77 13.14 2.89
N PRO A 277 17.79 12.74 1.60
CA PRO A 277 16.59 12.70 0.78
C PRO A 277 15.65 11.60 1.24
N VAL A 278 14.34 11.93 1.25
CA VAL A 278 13.26 10.99 1.53
C VAL A 278 12.42 10.80 0.27
N VAL A 279 12.36 9.58 -0.21
CA VAL A 279 11.55 9.20 -1.39
C VAL A 279 10.34 8.42 -0.91
N MET A 280 9.15 8.84 -1.31
CA MET A 280 7.94 8.08 -1.04
C MET A 280 7.68 7.09 -2.17
N HIS A 281 7.48 5.83 -1.81
CA HIS A 281 7.24 4.71 -2.72
C HIS A 281 5.88 4.10 -2.39
N SER A 282 4.87 4.37 -3.19
CA SER A 282 3.49 4.02 -2.84
C SER A 282 2.70 3.47 -4.02
N SER A 283 1.77 2.57 -3.74
CA SER A 283 0.75 2.12 -4.70
C SER A 283 -0.25 3.22 -5.06
N LEU A 284 -0.31 4.28 -4.25
CA LEU A 284 -1.20 5.43 -4.42
C LEU A 284 -0.54 6.47 -5.34
N SER A 285 -1.10 6.67 -6.53
CA SER A 285 -0.52 7.59 -7.54
C SER A 285 -1.33 8.87 -7.76
N SER A 286 -2.39 9.14 -6.94
CA SER A 286 -3.24 10.30 -7.11
C SER A 286 -2.50 11.63 -6.84
N GLU A 287 -2.97 12.72 -7.47
CA GLU A 287 -2.42 14.06 -7.21
C GLU A 287 -2.53 14.48 -5.75
N ALA A 288 -3.62 14.10 -5.06
CA ALA A 288 -3.82 14.37 -3.64
C ALA A 288 -2.72 13.72 -2.78
N ASN A 289 -2.35 12.48 -3.07
CA ASN A 289 -1.30 11.78 -2.34
C ASN A 289 0.09 12.39 -2.60
N ARG A 290 0.35 12.82 -3.84
CA ARG A 290 1.59 13.54 -4.18
C ARG A 290 1.67 14.91 -3.48
N ALA A 291 0.57 15.66 -3.45
CA ALA A 291 0.48 16.94 -2.74
C ALA A 291 0.72 16.77 -1.24
N MET A 292 0.19 15.69 -0.66
CA MET A 292 0.41 15.34 0.73
C MET A 292 1.89 14.99 0.99
N GLY A 293 2.51 14.14 0.18
CA GLY A 293 3.94 13.85 0.29
C GLY A 293 4.78 15.12 0.27
N LYS A 294 4.46 16.04 -0.65
CA LYS A 294 5.13 17.34 -0.73
C LYS A 294 4.94 18.17 0.55
N SER A 295 3.76 18.15 1.16
CA SER A 295 3.47 18.92 2.37
C SER A 295 4.27 18.46 3.60
N VAL A 296 4.67 17.19 3.67
CA VAL A 296 5.52 16.66 4.74
C VAL A 296 7.00 16.63 4.41
N GLY A 297 7.40 17.14 3.23
CA GLY A 297 8.80 17.31 2.86
C GLY A 297 9.41 16.14 2.07
N VAL A 298 8.60 15.32 1.40
CA VAL A 298 9.09 14.28 0.49
C VAL A 298 9.83 14.91 -0.69
N ASP A 299 11.05 14.42 -0.97
CA ASP A 299 11.90 14.94 -2.04
C ASP A 299 11.51 14.37 -3.42
N ALA A 300 11.02 13.12 -3.46
CA ALA A 300 10.48 12.50 -4.67
C ALA A 300 9.37 11.50 -4.32
N TYR A 301 8.47 11.26 -5.27
CA TYR A 301 7.36 10.32 -5.14
C TYR A 301 7.39 9.34 -6.31
N VAL A 302 7.55 8.05 -6.01
CA VAL A 302 7.62 6.95 -6.99
C VAL A 302 6.45 6.01 -6.80
N ALA A 303 5.79 5.65 -7.89
CA ALA A 303 4.77 4.61 -7.85
C ALA A 303 5.42 3.22 -7.64
N LYS A 304 4.82 2.39 -6.77
CA LYS A 304 5.28 1.01 -6.53
C LYS A 304 5.27 0.20 -7.85
N PHE A 305 6.17 -0.78 -7.90
CA PHE A 305 6.28 -1.83 -8.92
C PHE A 305 6.75 -1.40 -10.32
N ASP A 306 7.38 -0.25 -10.41
CA ASP A 306 8.12 0.15 -11.60
C ASP A 306 9.61 0.24 -11.23
N ALA A 307 10.30 -0.88 -11.42
CA ALA A 307 11.70 -1.04 -11.01
C ALA A 307 12.63 -0.05 -11.73
N ASP A 308 12.34 0.21 -13.01
CA ASP A 308 13.12 1.12 -13.84
C ASP A 308 12.94 2.56 -13.35
N ILE A 309 11.71 3.01 -13.12
CA ILE A 309 11.41 4.34 -12.58
C ILE A 309 12.00 4.50 -11.16
N LEU A 310 11.96 3.44 -10.33
CA LEU A 310 12.58 3.48 -9.01
C LEU A 310 14.09 3.70 -9.14
N ALA A 311 14.76 2.89 -9.94
CA ALA A 311 16.21 3.01 -10.17
C ALA A 311 16.59 4.38 -10.77
N GLU A 312 15.87 4.86 -11.78
CA GLU A 312 16.07 6.16 -12.40
C GLU A 312 15.87 7.33 -11.41
N THR A 313 14.95 7.20 -10.46
CA THR A 313 14.71 8.22 -9.44
C THR A 313 15.78 8.21 -8.37
N LEU A 314 16.18 7.02 -7.88
CA LEU A 314 17.16 6.90 -6.79
C LEU A 314 18.57 7.30 -7.23
N ARG A 315 18.99 6.93 -8.44
CA ARG A 315 20.34 7.17 -8.98
C ARG A 315 20.82 8.63 -8.84
N PRO A 316 20.13 9.65 -9.39
CA PRO A 316 20.58 11.04 -9.29
C PRO A 316 20.56 11.57 -7.85
N MET A 317 19.64 11.08 -7.02
CA MET A 317 19.52 11.49 -5.62
C MET A 317 20.67 10.97 -4.78
N LEU A 318 21.08 9.70 -4.98
CA LEU A 318 22.23 9.10 -4.32
C LEU A 318 23.54 9.81 -4.75
N ILE A 319 23.73 10.08 -6.05
CA ILE A 319 24.91 10.80 -6.54
C ILE A 319 25.00 12.19 -5.92
N LYS A 320 23.88 12.89 -5.75
CA LYS A 320 23.85 14.20 -5.10
C LYS A 320 24.18 14.09 -3.61
N ALA A 321 23.58 13.13 -2.89
CA ALA A 321 23.82 12.92 -1.45
C ALA A 321 25.27 12.52 -1.12
N GLY A 322 25.99 11.90 -2.05
CA GLY A 322 27.40 11.55 -1.87
C GLY A 322 28.40 12.68 -2.19
N ARG A 323 27.93 13.82 -2.66
CA ARG A 323 28.78 15.01 -2.97
C ARG A 323 28.71 16.09 -1.89
N ASP A 324 27.72 16.03 -1.03
CA ASP A 324 27.49 16.94 0.11
C ASP A 324 28.00 16.32 1.41
#